data_6636fc570a2752e29bbfd75b695833a7
#
_entry.id   6636fc570a2752e29bbfd75b695833a7
#
_cell.length_a   1.000
_cell.length_b   1.000
_cell.length_c   1.000
_cell.angle_alpha   90.00
_cell.angle_beta   90.00
_cell.angle_gamma   90.00
#
_symmetry.space_group_name_H-M   'P 1'
#
loop_
_entity.id
_entity.type
_entity.pdbx_description
1 polymer ?
#
loop_
_entity_poly.entity_id
_entity_poly.type
_entity_poly.pdbx_seq_one_letter_code
_entity_poly.pdbx_strand_id
1 'polypeptide(L)'
;MHPKRAHVVLNPRSCAGKTGRRRESIISEIGRRLKGDFSVCVTKEPLEATWSTRSAIQEGVELVIAIGGDGTMQEVVNGFFANGTTINPSCQLGIVCSGTAEDVAKSFSLPELLIDQIEGVCGTDARAIDVGKVTYRDPSGQELERFFINECQQGIAAVVVQRVQKQRKRLGGFLGFGLAAVQTVATYREQRMTVTIDDREPVTDLFLGVVAANGGFAGGGMNFAPYARVDDGLLDVVMIHKQRIPARLVNFPKIYTGKHINLSWVSYVQGRRISVTSEEKVPVEADGELLGSVPCRIEVLPGALQLRSSLRPERP
;
A
#
# COMPACT_ATOMS: atom_id res chain seq x y z
N MET A 1 -4.63 19.54 17.97
CA MET A 1 -5.77 20.49 17.84
C MET A 1 -6.86 19.80 17.04
N HIS A 2 -8.14 19.97 17.38
CA HIS A 2 -9.23 19.41 16.55
C HIS A 2 -9.30 20.16 15.21
N PRO A 3 -9.55 19.44 14.08
CA PRO A 3 -9.69 20.07 12.78
C PRO A 3 -10.96 20.90 12.74
N LYS A 4 -10.89 22.07 12.13
CA LYS A 4 -12.07 22.90 11.89
C LYS A 4 -12.92 22.37 10.75
N ARG A 5 -12.26 21.76 9.74
CA ARG A 5 -12.90 21.16 8.55
C ARG A 5 -12.30 19.80 8.27
N ALA A 6 -13.14 18.78 8.14
CA ALA A 6 -12.74 17.44 7.78
C ALA A 6 -13.48 16.94 6.52
N HIS A 7 -12.91 15.94 5.85
CA HIS A 7 -13.53 15.27 4.71
C HIS A 7 -13.46 13.75 4.90
N VAL A 8 -14.58 13.08 4.83
CA VAL A 8 -14.69 11.63 4.98
C VAL A 8 -14.87 11.01 3.60
N VAL A 9 -13.96 10.10 3.22
CA VAL A 9 -14.04 9.32 1.98
C VAL A 9 -14.36 7.87 2.35
N LEU A 10 -15.54 7.39 1.97
CA LEU A 10 -16.03 6.07 2.33
C LEU A 10 -16.29 5.22 1.09
N ASN A 11 -15.65 4.04 1.02
CA ASN A 11 -15.93 3.06 -0.02
C ASN A 11 -16.97 2.04 0.46
N PRO A 12 -18.23 2.10 -0.03
CA PRO A 12 -19.30 1.22 0.43
C PRO A 12 -19.12 -0.23 -0.02
N ARG A 13 -18.28 -0.49 -1.03
CA ARG A 13 -18.03 -1.84 -1.58
C ARG A 13 -16.97 -2.60 -0.78
N SER A 14 -16.19 -1.94 0.07
CA SER A 14 -15.16 -2.59 0.89
C SER A 14 -15.75 -3.61 1.86
N CYS A 15 -14.92 -4.57 2.29
CA CYS A 15 -15.32 -5.69 3.16
C CYS A 15 -16.56 -6.46 2.64
N ALA A 16 -16.60 -6.77 1.34
CA ALA A 16 -17.75 -7.42 0.69
C ALA A 16 -19.08 -6.67 0.94
N GLY A 17 -19.04 -5.34 0.93
CA GLY A 17 -20.21 -4.46 1.13
C GLY A 17 -20.63 -4.26 2.59
N LYS A 18 -19.89 -4.81 3.56
CA LYS A 18 -20.17 -4.59 5.00
C LYS A 18 -20.02 -3.11 5.39
N THR A 19 -19.03 -2.42 4.82
CA THR A 19 -18.83 -0.98 5.05
C THR A 19 -20.04 -0.16 4.63
N GLY A 20 -20.60 -0.45 3.46
CA GLY A 20 -21.81 0.21 2.97
C GLY A 20 -23.03 0.00 3.88
N ARG A 21 -23.21 -1.22 4.42
CA ARG A 21 -24.29 -1.52 5.38
C ARG A 21 -24.14 -0.78 6.70
N ARG A 22 -22.93 -0.43 7.10
CA ARG A 22 -22.61 0.27 8.35
C ARG A 22 -22.37 1.77 8.17
N ARG A 23 -22.49 2.30 6.94
CA ARG A 23 -22.09 3.67 6.61
C ARG A 23 -22.72 4.72 7.53
N GLU A 24 -24.01 4.61 7.81
CA GLU A 24 -24.74 5.57 8.62
C GLU A 24 -24.25 5.57 10.07
N SER A 25 -24.01 4.38 10.66
CA SER A 25 -23.47 4.26 12.00
C SER A 25 -22.03 4.78 12.10
N ILE A 26 -21.21 4.52 11.10
CA ILE A 26 -19.81 5.00 11.04
C ILE A 26 -19.79 6.53 10.94
N ILE A 27 -20.56 7.11 10.01
CA ILE A 27 -20.63 8.57 9.81
C ILE A 27 -21.19 9.27 11.05
N SER A 28 -22.24 8.72 11.67
CA SER A 28 -22.81 9.24 12.92
C SER A 28 -21.81 9.21 14.07
N GLU A 29 -21.01 8.13 14.17
CA GLU A 29 -19.99 8.00 15.22
C GLU A 29 -18.87 9.02 15.03
N ILE A 30 -18.40 9.22 13.79
CA ILE A 30 -17.42 10.26 13.46
C ILE A 30 -18.00 11.64 13.78
N GLY A 31 -19.24 11.93 13.38
CA GLY A 31 -19.90 13.23 13.64
C GLY A 31 -20.06 13.54 15.12
N ARG A 32 -20.29 12.54 15.98
CA ARG A 32 -20.34 12.73 17.43
C ARG A 32 -18.99 13.09 18.07
N ARG A 33 -17.89 12.65 17.47
CA ARG A 33 -16.53 12.80 17.99
C ARG A 33 -15.80 14.01 17.40
N LEU A 34 -16.02 14.31 16.12
CA LEU A 34 -15.46 15.50 15.49
C LEU A 34 -16.16 16.76 16.03
N LYS A 35 -15.35 17.75 16.47
CA LYS A 35 -15.84 19.03 16.97
C LYS A 35 -15.97 20.11 15.90
N GLY A 36 -15.76 19.76 14.63
CA GLY A 36 -15.78 20.67 13.48
C GLY A 36 -16.74 20.21 12.40
N ASP A 37 -16.83 21.01 11.35
CA ASP A 37 -17.61 20.66 10.17
C ASP A 37 -16.91 19.55 9.37
N PHE A 38 -17.69 18.66 8.81
CA PHE A 38 -17.17 17.65 7.89
C PHE A 38 -18.11 17.39 6.71
N SER A 39 -17.50 17.08 5.58
CA SER A 39 -18.19 16.60 4.37
C SER A 39 -17.94 15.11 4.17
N VAL A 40 -18.81 14.45 3.39
CA VAL A 40 -18.74 13.01 3.14
C VAL A 40 -18.82 12.74 1.64
N CYS A 41 -17.85 11.99 1.12
CA CYS A 41 -17.88 11.36 -0.19
C CYS A 41 -18.09 9.84 -0.02
N VAL A 42 -19.18 9.31 -0.55
CA VAL A 42 -19.40 7.86 -0.65
C VAL A 42 -19.07 7.44 -2.07
N THR A 43 -17.94 6.78 -2.26
CA THR A 43 -17.42 6.49 -3.61
C THR A 43 -18.31 5.52 -4.39
N LYS A 44 -18.45 5.78 -5.68
CA LYS A 44 -19.25 5.00 -6.64
C LYS A 44 -18.41 4.32 -7.70
N GLU A 45 -17.29 4.94 -8.07
CA GLU A 45 -16.41 4.51 -9.16
C GLU A 45 -14.93 4.58 -8.76
N PRO A 46 -14.04 3.90 -9.51
CA PRO A 46 -12.59 3.99 -9.31
C PRO A 46 -12.07 5.43 -9.45
N LEU A 47 -11.03 5.76 -8.70
CA LEU A 47 -10.37 7.07 -8.62
C LEU A 47 -11.21 8.20 -8.01
N GLU A 48 -12.49 7.99 -7.70
CA GLU A 48 -13.32 9.01 -7.08
C GLU A 48 -12.77 9.42 -5.71
N ALA A 49 -12.20 8.47 -4.95
CA ALA A 49 -11.54 8.77 -3.68
C ALA A 49 -10.34 9.70 -3.87
N THR A 50 -9.56 9.52 -4.94
CA THR A 50 -8.42 10.40 -5.27
C THR A 50 -8.86 11.82 -5.57
N TRP A 51 -9.86 11.98 -6.45
CA TRP A 51 -10.31 13.31 -6.86
C TRP A 51 -11.03 14.04 -5.75
N SER A 52 -11.90 13.34 -5.01
CA SER A 52 -12.61 13.90 -3.86
C SER A 52 -11.64 14.38 -2.77
N THR A 53 -10.61 13.59 -2.46
CA THR A 53 -9.55 13.97 -1.52
C THR A 53 -8.82 15.21 -2.00
N ARG A 54 -8.41 15.23 -3.27
CA ARG A 54 -7.66 16.36 -3.86
C ARG A 54 -8.44 17.66 -3.80
N SER A 55 -9.70 17.64 -4.24
CA SER A 55 -10.60 18.79 -4.17
C SER A 55 -10.76 19.30 -2.73
N ALA A 56 -11.03 18.40 -1.80
CA ALA A 56 -11.21 18.77 -0.40
C ALA A 56 -9.95 19.46 0.20
N ILE A 57 -8.76 18.93 -0.10
CA ILE A 57 -7.49 19.53 0.36
C ILE A 57 -7.28 20.93 -0.27
N GLN A 58 -7.57 21.08 -1.55
CA GLN A 58 -7.49 22.38 -2.24
C GLN A 58 -8.49 23.40 -1.67
N GLU A 59 -9.63 22.96 -1.17
CA GLU A 59 -10.64 23.76 -0.48
C GLU A 59 -10.29 24.05 0.99
N GLY A 60 -9.12 23.62 1.46
CA GLY A 60 -8.61 23.91 2.80
C GLY A 60 -9.10 22.98 3.91
N VAL A 61 -9.42 21.72 3.58
CA VAL A 61 -9.68 20.67 4.58
C VAL A 61 -8.39 20.35 5.34
N GLU A 62 -8.50 20.20 6.65
CA GLU A 62 -7.38 19.95 7.58
C GLU A 62 -7.21 18.45 7.91
N LEU A 63 -8.26 17.65 7.69
CA LEU A 63 -8.25 16.20 7.95
C LEU A 63 -9.06 15.47 6.88
N VAL A 64 -8.44 14.50 6.23
CA VAL A 64 -9.14 13.54 5.37
C VAL A 64 -9.19 12.20 6.07
N ILE A 65 -10.38 11.62 6.23
CA ILE A 65 -10.58 10.30 6.84
C ILE A 65 -10.96 9.30 5.74
N ALA A 66 -10.06 8.36 5.48
CA ALA A 66 -10.27 7.26 4.54
C ALA A 66 -10.94 6.07 5.25
N ILE A 67 -12.08 5.61 4.74
CA ILE A 67 -12.83 4.47 5.28
C ILE A 67 -13.02 3.42 4.20
N GLY A 68 -12.30 2.29 4.34
CA GLY A 68 -12.35 1.27 3.30
C GLY A 68 -11.32 0.16 3.49
N GLY A 69 -10.95 -0.49 2.40
CA GLY A 69 -9.84 -1.43 2.32
C GLY A 69 -8.58 -0.76 1.76
N ASP A 70 -7.51 -1.56 1.60
CA ASP A 70 -6.19 -1.10 1.18
C ASP A 70 -6.24 -0.25 -0.12
N GLY A 71 -7.02 -0.66 -1.13
CA GLY A 71 -7.18 0.13 -2.36
C GLY A 71 -7.85 1.49 -2.15
N THR A 72 -8.75 1.64 -1.15
CA THR A 72 -9.32 2.95 -0.82
C THR A 72 -8.28 3.85 -0.17
N MET A 73 -7.44 3.28 0.70
CA MET A 73 -6.34 4.00 1.33
C MET A 73 -5.35 4.51 0.28
N GLN A 74 -5.00 3.66 -0.66
CA GLN A 74 -4.11 3.99 -1.77
C GLN A 74 -4.68 5.12 -2.65
N GLU A 75 -5.96 5.06 -3.03
CA GLU A 75 -6.60 6.15 -3.77
C GLU A 75 -6.60 7.47 -2.99
N VAL A 76 -6.95 7.45 -1.70
CA VAL A 76 -6.96 8.64 -0.85
C VAL A 76 -5.55 9.23 -0.73
N VAL A 77 -4.53 8.40 -0.48
CA VAL A 77 -3.13 8.87 -0.41
C VAL A 77 -2.72 9.56 -1.71
N ASN A 78 -3.05 9.01 -2.87
CA ASN A 78 -2.76 9.66 -4.15
C ASN A 78 -3.50 11.00 -4.34
N GLY A 79 -4.59 11.21 -3.61
CA GLY A 79 -5.31 12.50 -3.57
C GLY A 79 -4.55 13.60 -2.82
N PHE A 80 -3.64 13.26 -1.91
CA PHE A 80 -2.79 14.23 -1.19
C PHE A 80 -1.71 14.85 -2.05
N PHE A 81 -1.41 14.26 -3.21
CA PHE A 81 -0.30 14.68 -4.06
C PHE A 81 -0.76 15.25 -5.40
N ALA A 82 -0.04 16.26 -5.86
CA ALA A 82 -0.15 16.81 -7.20
C ALA A 82 1.26 17.23 -7.68
N ASN A 83 1.57 16.97 -8.95
CA ASN A 83 2.85 17.32 -9.55
C ASN A 83 4.07 16.86 -8.73
N GLY A 84 4.01 15.62 -8.21
CA GLY A 84 5.11 15.02 -7.45
C GLY A 84 5.24 15.47 -5.99
N THR A 85 4.41 16.39 -5.50
CA THR A 85 4.51 16.99 -4.17
C THR A 85 3.19 16.95 -3.40
N THR A 86 3.25 17.06 -2.07
CA THR A 86 2.06 17.15 -1.20
C THR A 86 1.36 18.49 -1.44
N ILE A 87 0.05 18.48 -1.66
CA ILE A 87 -0.77 19.68 -1.89
C ILE A 87 -0.79 20.60 -0.67
N ASN A 88 -0.99 20.00 0.49
CA ASN A 88 -0.99 20.71 1.78
C ASN A 88 -0.34 19.83 2.86
N PRO A 89 0.92 20.11 3.25
CA PRO A 89 1.62 19.31 4.26
C PRO A 89 0.97 19.34 5.66
N SER A 90 0.10 20.33 5.92
CA SER A 90 -0.61 20.44 7.20
C SER A 90 -1.91 19.60 7.24
N CYS A 91 -2.39 19.13 6.08
CA CYS A 91 -3.57 18.28 6.03
C CYS A 91 -3.23 16.89 6.54
N GLN A 92 -4.01 16.40 7.49
CA GLN A 92 -3.78 15.11 8.15
C GLN A 92 -4.58 14.01 7.47
N LEU A 93 -4.06 12.79 7.51
CA LEU A 93 -4.69 11.56 7.04
C LEU A 93 -5.21 10.77 8.25
N GLY A 94 -6.49 10.42 8.24
CA GLY A 94 -7.05 9.43 9.14
C GLY A 94 -7.33 8.13 8.38
N ILE A 95 -6.99 6.98 8.95
CA ILE A 95 -7.22 5.67 8.33
C ILE A 95 -8.15 4.85 9.20
N VAL A 96 -9.26 4.39 8.60
CA VAL A 96 -10.22 3.47 9.20
C VAL A 96 -10.37 2.25 8.28
N CYS A 97 -9.65 1.19 8.62
CA CYS A 97 -9.64 -0.04 7.85
C CYS A 97 -10.92 -0.85 8.12
N SER A 98 -11.67 -1.10 7.06
CA SER A 98 -12.86 -1.95 7.08
C SER A 98 -12.77 -3.05 6.01
N GLY A 99 -11.57 -3.34 5.55
CA GLY A 99 -11.26 -4.34 4.54
C GLY A 99 -11.14 -5.77 5.09
N THR A 100 -10.83 -6.71 4.21
CA THR A 100 -10.63 -8.13 4.55
C THR A 100 -9.16 -8.52 4.67
N ALA A 101 -8.27 -7.81 3.97
CA ALA A 101 -6.83 -8.09 3.98
C ALA A 101 -6.11 -7.34 5.10
N GLU A 102 -6.49 -6.08 5.31
CA GLU A 102 -6.00 -5.22 6.39
C GLU A 102 -4.47 -5.10 6.45
N ASP A 103 -3.81 -5.15 5.28
CA ASP A 103 -2.34 -5.09 5.20
C ASP A 103 -1.83 -3.72 5.68
N VAL A 104 -2.55 -2.65 5.32
CA VAL A 104 -2.30 -1.29 5.83
C VAL A 104 -2.48 -1.24 7.34
N ALA A 105 -3.56 -1.82 7.90
CA ALA A 105 -3.78 -1.81 9.34
C ALA A 105 -2.66 -2.49 10.11
N LYS A 106 -2.11 -3.59 9.57
CA LYS A 106 -0.97 -4.31 10.17
C LYS A 106 0.33 -3.51 10.06
N SER A 107 0.62 -2.96 8.88
CA SER A 107 1.83 -2.16 8.63
C SER A 107 1.88 -0.91 9.50
N PHE A 108 0.74 -0.29 9.71
CA PHE A 108 0.62 0.94 10.51
C PHE A 108 0.26 0.70 11.98
N SER A 109 0.20 -0.57 12.43
CA SER A 109 -0.15 -0.94 13.81
C SER A 109 -1.47 -0.32 14.29
N LEU A 110 -2.47 -0.27 13.41
CA LEU A 110 -3.78 0.27 13.75
C LEU A 110 -4.55 -0.65 14.71
N PRO A 111 -5.44 -0.14 15.57
CA PRO A 111 -6.30 -0.95 16.42
C PRO A 111 -7.15 -1.96 15.63
N GLU A 112 -7.50 -3.10 16.25
CA GLU A 112 -8.35 -4.11 15.60
C GLU A 112 -9.82 -3.70 15.54
N LEU A 113 -10.29 -3.02 16.59
CA LEU A 113 -11.67 -2.62 16.66
C LEU A 113 -11.90 -1.34 15.86
N LEU A 114 -12.91 -1.36 15.02
CA LEU A 114 -13.30 -0.21 14.21
C LEU A 114 -13.58 1.04 15.05
N ILE A 115 -14.16 0.86 16.24
CA ILE A 115 -14.49 1.96 17.15
C ILE A 115 -13.23 2.66 17.65
N ASP A 116 -12.18 1.90 17.96
CA ASP A 116 -10.91 2.43 18.45
C ASP A 116 -10.16 3.17 17.33
N GLN A 117 -10.27 2.67 16.08
CA GLN A 117 -9.75 3.38 14.90
C GLN A 117 -10.47 4.72 14.71
N ILE A 118 -11.81 4.74 14.80
CA ILE A 118 -12.61 5.98 14.72
C ILE A 118 -12.21 6.95 15.84
N GLU A 119 -12.02 6.45 17.05
CA GLU A 119 -11.57 7.27 18.18
C GLU A 119 -10.21 7.90 17.91
N GLY A 120 -9.26 7.12 17.40
CA GLY A 120 -7.93 7.60 17.04
C GLY A 120 -7.94 8.69 15.97
N VAL A 121 -8.68 8.50 14.88
CA VAL A 121 -8.73 9.51 13.80
C VAL A 121 -9.48 10.78 14.21
N CYS A 122 -10.40 10.69 15.14
CA CYS A 122 -11.10 11.85 15.72
C CYS A 122 -10.32 12.51 16.86
N GLY A 123 -9.28 11.87 17.40
CA GLY A 123 -8.39 12.39 18.42
C GLY A 123 -7.53 13.54 17.93
N THR A 124 -6.48 13.88 18.67
CA THR A 124 -5.55 14.98 18.34
C THR A 124 -4.15 14.51 17.97
N ASP A 125 -3.84 13.26 18.24
CA ASP A 125 -2.51 12.72 18.07
C ASP A 125 -2.25 12.38 16.61
N ALA A 126 -1.16 12.92 16.08
CA ALA A 126 -0.71 12.65 14.74
C ALA A 126 0.79 12.37 14.74
N ARG A 127 1.22 11.48 13.84
CA ARG A 127 2.64 11.20 13.60
C ARG A 127 2.97 11.36 12.14
N ALA A 128 4.19 11.78 11.86
CA ALA A 128 4.70 11.77 10.50
C ALA A 128 4.85 10.33 10.01
N ILE A 129 4.47 10.10 8.77
CA ILE A 129 4.67 8.83 8.08
C ILE A 129 5.31 9.06 6.72
N ASP A 130 6.09 8.11 6.30
CA ASP A 130 6.71 8.09 5.00
C ASP A 130 5.72 7.65 3.92
N VAL A 131 5.98 8.07 2.69
CA VAL A 131 5.23 7.64 1.51
C VAL A 131 6.24 7.25 0.45
N GLY A 132 6.03 6.11 -0.18
CA GLY A 132 6.80 5.74 -1.35
C GLY A 132 6.25 6.40 -2.61
N LYS A 133 7.14 6.78 -3.52
CA LYS A 133 6.79 7.25 -4.86
C LYS A 133 7.45 6.36 -5.90
N VAL A 134 6.70 5.89 -6.88
CA VAL A 134 7.21 5.16 -8.04
C VAL A 134 6.96 5.97 -9.30
N THR A 135 8.04 6.16 -10.08
CA THR A 135 8.00 6.68 -11.46
C THR A 135 8.15 5.49 -12.40
N TYR A 136 7.21 5.32 -13.31
CA TYR A 136 7.14 4.16 -14.21
C TYR A 136 6.65 4.58 -15.60
N ARG A 137 6.74 3.66 -16.55
CA ARG A 137 6.14 3.86 -17.88
C ARG A 137 4.88 3.04 -18.03
N ASP A 138 3.81 3.70 -18.43
CA ASP A 138 2.56 3.04 -18.78
C ASP A 138 2.68 2.25 -20.10
N PRO A 139 1.65 1.47 -20.48
CA PRO A 139 1.67 0.72 -21.75
C PRO A 139 1.81 1.59 -23.02
N SER A 140 1.50 2.89 -22.95
CA SER A 140 1.70 3.84 -24.06
C SER A 140 3.12 4.40 -24.13
N GLY A 141 3.95 4.15 -23.10
CA GLY A 141 5.30 4.66 -22.96
C GLY A 141 5.38 6.01 -22.23
N GLN A 142 4.25 6.55 -21.76
CA GLN A 142 4.21 7.78 -20.98
C GLN A 142 4.80 7.54 -19.58
N GLU A 143 5.67 8.45 -19.14
CA GLU A 143 6.19 8.43 -17.76
C GLU A 143 5.13 9.00 -16.81
N LEU A 144 4.77 8.21 -15.79
CA LEU A 144 3.76 8.52 -14.79
C LEU A 144 4.33 8.31 -13.39
N GLU A 145 3.69 8.94 -12.41
CA GLU A 145 4.00 8.80 -10.99
C GLU A 145 2.83 8.19 -10.23
N ARG A 146 3.14 7.35 -9.23
CA ARG A 146 2.19 6.80 -8.29
C ARG A 146 2.77 6.82 -6.89
N PHE A 147 1.94 7.15 -5.90
CA PHE A 147 2.30 7.14 -4.49
C PHE A 147 1.75 5.88 -3.84
N PHE A 148 2.52 5.30 -2.92
CA PHE A 148 2.14 4.10 -2.18
C PHE A 148 2.52 4.25 -0.70
N ILE A 149 1.75 3.63 0.18
CA ILE A 149 2.02 3.64 1.63
C ILE A 149 2.52 2.29 2.13
N ASN A 150 2.32 1.24 1.37
CA ASN A 150 2.69 -0.10 1.80
C ASN A 150 3.88 -0.64 1.00
N GLU A 151 3.73 -0.86 -0.31
CA GLU A 151 4.82 -1.45 -1.10
C GLU A 151 4.70 -1.17 -2.60
N CYS A 152 5.84 -1.27 -3.30
CA CYS A 152 5.93 -1.34 -4.75
C CYS A 152 6.74 -2.57 -5.15
N GLN A 153 6.19 -3.41 -6.02
CA GLN A 153 6.78 -4.68 -6.39
C GLN A 153 6.96 -4.84 -7.89
N GLN A 154 8.02 -5.55 -8.28
CA GLN A 154 8.33 -5.90 -9.65
C GLN A 154 8.42 -7.43 -9.77
N GLY A 155 7.82 -7.98 -10.83
CA GLY A 155 7.92 -9.39 -11.16
C GLY A 155 6.73 -10.22 -10.64
N ILE A 156 6.98 -11.26 -9.84
CA ILE A 156 5.99 -12.29 -9.50
C ILE A 156 4.72 -11.74 -8.86
N ALA A 157 4.83 -10.77 -7.96
CA ALA A 157 3.69 -10.21 -7.25
C ALA A 157 2.74 -9.46 -8.18
N ALA A 158 3.28 -8.65 -9.10
CA ALA A 158 2.48 -7.98 -10.11
C ALA A 158 1.73 -8.98 -11.02
N VAL A 159 2.33 -10.15 -11.30
CA VAL A 159 1.65 -11.23 -12.04
C VAL A 159 0.54 -11.87 -11.21
N VAL A 160 0.72 -12.01 -9.89
CA VAL A 160 -0.37 -12.47 -8.98
C VAL A 160 -1.54 -11.49 -9.05
N VAL A 161 -1.28 -10.19 -8.89
CA VAL A 161 -2.31 -9.13 -8.97
C VAL A 161 -3.04 -9.20 -10.31
N GLN A 162 -2.30 -9.34 -11.43
CA GLN A 162 -2.90 -9.48 -12.77
C GLN A 162 -3.81 -10.70 -12.88
N ARG A 163 -3.40 -11.85 -12.32
CA ARG A 163 -4.22 -13.07 -12.34
C ARG A 163 -5.48 -12.92 -11.49
N VAL A 164 -5.35 -12.35 -10.31
CA VAL A 164 -6.49 -12.08 -9.40
C VAL A 164 -7.51 -11.18 -10.07
N GLN A 165 -7.07 -10.10 -10.72
CA GLN A 165 -7.96 -9.20 -11.44
C GLN A 165 -8.72 -9.92 -12.58
N LYS A 166 -8.04 -10.80 -13.32
CA LYS A 166 -8.68 -11.61 -14.39
C LYS A 166 -9.66 -12.66 -13.83
N GLN A 167 -9.34 -13.25 -12.67
CA GLN A 167 -10.14 -14.32 -12.06
C GLN A 167 -11.29 -13.80 -11.17
N ARG A 168 -11.28 -12.51 -10.78
CA ARG A 168 -12.26 -11.89 -9.88
C ARG A 168 -13.72 -12.08 -10.32
N LYS A 169 -13.94 -12.34 -11.60
CA LYS A 169 -15.27 -12.67 -12.16
C LYS A 169 -15.73 -14.11 -11.87
N ARG A 170 -14.84 -15.02 -11.46
CA ARG A 170 -15.15 -16.47 -11.29
C ARG A 170 -14.99 -16.98 -9.86
N LEU A 171 -13.98 -16.53 -9.14
CA LEU A 171 -13.62 -16.98 -7.79
C LEU A 171 -13.29 -15.74 -6.95
N GLY A 172 -14.27 -15.19 -6.25
CA GLY A 172 -14.06 -14.02 -5.38
C GLY A 172 -13.42 -14.39 -4.04
N GLY A 173 -12.72 -13.43 -3.42
CA GLY A 173 -12.26 -13.50 -2.04
C GLY A 173 -10.86 -14.10 -1.83
N PHE A 174 -10.55 -14.39 -0.56
CA PHE A 174 -9.25 -14.84 -0.07
C PHE A 174 -8.76 -16.16 -0.72
N LEU A 175 -9.68 -17.11 -0.96
CA LEU A 175 -9.36 -18.39 -1.61
C LEU A 175 -8.90 -18.21 -3.06
N GLY A 176 -9.53 -17.29 -3.80
CA GLY A 176 -9.13 -16.98 -5.18
C GLY A 176 -7.74 -16.35 -5.25
N PHE A 177 -7.40 -15.50 -4.29
CA PHE A 177 -6.07 -14.91 -4.17
C PHE A 177 -5.01 -15.98 -3.86
N GLY A 178 -5.25 -16.81 -2.85
CA GLY A 178 -4.31 -17.88 -2.46
C GLY A 178 -4.03 -18.86 -3.61
N LEU A 179 -5.05 -19.26 -4.36
CA LEU A 179 -4.89 -20.15 -5.51
C LEU A 179 -4.07 -19.46 -6.63
N ALA A 180 -4.35 -18.21 -6.94
CA ALA A 180 -3.60 -17.43 -7.93
C ALA A 180 -2.12 -17.28 -7.52
N ALA A 181 -1.84 -17.05 -6.23
CA ALA A 181 -0.50 -16.94 -5.70
C ALA A 181 0.26 -18.27 -5.86
N VAL A 182 -0.30 -19.40 -5.41
CA VAL A 182 0.34 -20.71 -5.52
C VAL A 182 0.58 -21.09 -6.99
N GLN A 183 -0.40 -20.89 -7.88
CA GLN A 183 -0.23 -21.13 -9.31
C GLN A 183 0.87 -20.26 -9.91
N THR A 184 0.97 -18.99 -9.47
CA THR A 184 2.00 -18.09 -9.98
C THR A 184 3.38 -18.53 -9.49
N VAL A 185 3.53 -18.87 -8.21
CA VAL A 185 4.78 -19.39 -7.63
C VAL A 185 5.27 -20.62 -8.38
N ALA A 186 4.36 -21.52 -8.80
CA ALA A 186 4.69 -22.72 -9.54
C ALA A 186 5.02 -22.50 -11.02
N THR A 187 4.50 -21.46 -11.64
CA THR A 187 4.59 -21.27 -13.10
C THR A 187 5.40 -20.05 -13.55
N TYR A 188 5.68 -19.12 -12.64
CA TYR A 188 6.42 -17.91 -12.97
C TYR A 188 7.87 -18.23 -13.31
N ARG A 189 8.35 -17.62 -14.39
CA ARG A 189 9.76 -17.68 -14.78
C ARG A 189 10.46 -16.42 -14.30
N GLU A 190 11.62 -16.61 -13.70
CA GLU A 190 12.48 -15.51 -13.28
C GLU A 190 12.86 -14.64 -14.47
N GLN A 191 12.98 -13.36 -14.20
CA GLN A 191 13.38 -12.37 -15.19
C GLN A 191 14.70 -11.74 -14.78
N ARG A 192 15.54 -11.45 -15.79
CA ARG A 192 16.80 -10.76 -15.55
C ARG A 192 16.51 -9.29 -15.29
N MET A 193 16.83 -8.84 -14.10
CA MET A 193 16.68 -7.43 -13.70
C MET A 193 18.00 -6.89 -13.19
N THR A 194 18.22 -5.59 -13.35
CA THR A 194 19.28 -4.84 -12.71
C THR A 194 18.65 -3.93 -11.67
N VAL A 195 19.06 -4.08 -10.42
CA VAL A 195 18.57 -3.31 -9.26
C VAL A 195 19.71 -2.44 -8.75
N THR A 196 19.48 -1.13 -8.67
CA THR A 196 20.41 -0.17 -8.05
C THR A 196 19.72 0.44 -6.83
N ILE A 197 20.41 0.48 -5.70
CA ILE A 197 19.91 0.99 -4.43
C ILE A 197 20.83 2.09 -3.95
N ASP A 198 20.34 3.32 -3.89
CA ASP A 198 21.11 4.52 -3.60
C ASP A 198 22.34 4.63 -4.52
N ASP A 199 23.52 4.84 -3.95
CA ASP A 199 24.80 4.96 -4.67
C ASP A 199 25.60 3.63 -4.67
N ARG A 200 24.95 2.48 -4.40
CA ARG A 200 25.59 1.16 -4.38
C ARG A 200 25.79 0.62 -5.78
N GLU A 201 26.71 -0.32 -5.92
CA GLU A 201 26.92 -1.05 -7.17
C GLU A 201 25.63 -1.77 -7.61
N PRO A 202 25.26 -1.68 -8.89
CA PRO A 202 24.09 -2.37 -9.44
C PRO A 202 24.20 -3.89 -9.31
N VAL A 203 23.13 -4.53 -8.88
CA VAL A 203 23.03 -5.99 -8.82
C VAL A 203 22.20 -6.47 -10.01
N THR A 204 22.81 -7.24 -10.91
CA THR A 204 22.13 -7.86 -12.06
C THR A 204 22.03 -9.36 -11.83
N ASP A 205 20.80 -9.89 -11.76
CA ASP A 205 20.57 -11.32 -11.54
C ASP A 205 19.21 -11.74 -12.14
N LEU A 206 18.90 -13.03 -12.02
CA LEU A 206 17.57 -13.60 -12.27
C LEU A 206 16.75 -13.53 -10.99
N PHE A 207 15.75 -12.67 -10.98
CA PHE A 207 14.87 -12.48 -9.83
C PHE A 207 13.47 -13.07 -10.07
N LEU A 208 12.90 -13.65 -9.02
CA LEU A 208 11.45 -13.90 -8.92
C LEU A 208 10.70 -12.60 -8.76
N GLY A 209 11.22 -11.70 -7.96
CA GLY A 209 10.64 -10.39 -7.71
C GLY A 209 11.55 -9.52 -6.87
N VAL A 210 11.28 -8.24 -6.94
CA VAL A 210 11.89 -7.19 -6.11
C VAL A 210 10.76 -6.44 -5.44
N VAL A 211 10.88 -6.21 -4.14
CA VAL A 211 9.91 -5.47 -3.33
C VAL A 211 10.61 -4.27 -2.73
N ALA A 212 10.05 -3.08 -2.92
CA ALA A 212 10.42 -1.88 -2.19
C ALA A 212 9.28 -1.56 -1.21
N ALA A 213 9.49 -1.85 0.07
CA ALA A 213 8.46 -1.82 1.10
C ALA A 213 8.64 -0.60 2.01
N ASN A 214 7.57 0.17 2.19
CA ASN A 214 7.41 1.17 3.23
C ASN A 214 6.70 0.54 4.44
N GLY A 215 5.67 -0.27 4.19
CA GLY A 215 4.99 -1.13 5.17
C GLY A 215 5.40 -2.60 5.03
N GLY A 216 5.29 -3.36 6.13
CA GLY A 216 5.75 -4.75 6.18
C GLY A 216 4.85 -5.77 5.51
N PHE A 217 3.56 -5.47 5.31
CA PHE A 217 2.54 -6.44 4.92
C PHE A 217 1.93 -6.14 3.57
N ALA A 218 1.70 -7.19 2.77
CA ALA A 218 1.00 -7.10 1.49
C ALA A 218 0.32 -8.44 1.14
N GLY A 219 -0.59 -8.40 0.17
CA GLY A 219 -1.18 -9.60 -0.42
C GLY A 219 -2.01 -10.46 0.54
N GLY A 220 -2.67 -9.84 1.53
CA GLY A 220 -3.53 -10.54 2.48
C GLY A 220 -2.79 -11.14 3.66
N GLY A 221 -1.83 -10.44 4.22
CA GLY A 221 -1.11 -10.78 5.44
C GLY A 221 0.24 -11.42 5.24
N MET A 222 0.77 -11.44 4.02
CA MET A 222 2.17 -11.83 3.80
C MET A 222 3.08 -10.73 4.36
N ASN A 223 4.00 -11.11 5.25
CA ASN A 223 4.98 -10.22 5.86
C ASN A 223 6.25 -10.18 5.00
N PHE A 224 6.21 -9.40 3.93
CA PHE A 224 7.32 -9.29 2.97
C PHE A 224 8.55 -8.62 3.57
N ALA A 225 8.35 -7.59 4.39
CA ALA A 225 9.42 -6.80 4.98
C ALA A 225 9.21 -6.71 6.51
N PRO A 226 9.65 -7.72 7.26
CA PRO A 226 9.35 -7.82 8.70
C PRO A 226 10.01 -6.75 9.57
N TYR A 227 10.99 -6.02 9.04
CA TYR A 227 11.66 -4.93 9.75
C TYR A 227 11.25 -3.55 9.24
N ALA A 228 10.35 -3.47 8.24
CA ALA A 228 9.92 -2.22 7.68
C ALA A 228 9.23 -1.33 8.72
N ARG A 229 9.59 -0.04 8.67
CA ARG A 229 9.02 1.02 9.50
C ARG A 229 8.49 2.12 8.59
N VAL A 230 7.31 2.59 8.88
CA VAL A 230 6.62 3.60 8.07
C VAL A 230 7.04 5.04 8.40
N ASP A 231 8.09 5.23 9.21
CA ASP A 231 8.49 6.51 9.79
C ASP A 231 10.01 6.69 9.99
N ASP A 232 10.84 5.89 9.29
CA ASP A 232 12.32 5.94 9.44
C ASP A 232 13.04 6.58 8.23
N GLY A 233 12.29 7.00 7.22
CA GLY A 233 12.81 7.62 6.01
C GLY A 233 13.53 6.64 5.08
N LEU A 234 13.23 5.34 5.17
CA LEU A 234 13.84 4.27 4.37
C LEU A 234 12.76 3.39 3.72
N LEU A 235 13.15 2.69 2.67
CA LEU A 235 12.40 1.57 2.10
C LEU A 235 13.19 0.28 2.34
N ASP A 236 12.49 -0.75 2.74
CA ASP A 236 13.06 -2.09 2.88
C ASP A 236 12.99 -2.82 1.54
N VAL A 237 14.15 -3.13 0.98
CA VAL A 237 14.25 -3.75 -0.35
C VAL A 237 14.50 -5.24 -0.20
N VAL A 238 13.53 -6.04 -0.64
CA VAL A 238 13.59 -7.49 -0.60
C VAL A 238 13.76 -8.02 -2.03
N MET A 239 14.91 -8.58 -2.32
CA MET A 239 15.23 -9.17 -3.62
C MET A 239 15.16 -10.69 -3.51
N ILE A 240 14.24 -11.30 -4.25
CA ILE A 240 14.03 -12.75 -4.26
C ILE A 240 14.68 -13.31 -5.51
N HIS A 241 15.83 -13.93 -5.35
CA HIS A 241 16.62 -14.50 -6.43
C HIS A 241 16.02 -15.80 -6.98
N LYS A 242 16.49 -16.21 -8.13
CA LYS A 242 16.09 -17.47 -8.80
C LYS A 242 16.21 -18.66 -7.86
N GLN A 243 15.18 -19.52 -7.87
CA GLN A 243 15.17 -20.76 -7.11
C GLN A 243 14.36 -21.85 -7.83
N ARG A 244 14.69 -23.11 -7.57
CA ARG A 244 13.94 -24.26 -8.08
C ARG A 244 12.49 -24.26 -7.57
N ILE A 245 11.54 -24.64 -8.42
CA ILE A 245 10.11 -24.64 -8.07
C ILE A 245 9.78 -25.37 -6.78
N PRO A 246 10.32 -26.58 -6.48
CA PRO A 246 10.03 -27.27 -5.22
C PRO A 246 10.45 -26.43 -4.00
N ALA A 247 11.63 -25.80 -4.08
CA ALA A 247 12.11 -24.94 -2.99
C ALA A 247 11.23 -23.73 -2.75
N ARG A 248 10.70 -23.10 -3.83
CA ARG A 248 9.75 -21.98 -3.73
C ARG A 248 8.47 -22.41 -3.02
N LEU A 249 7.87 -23.55 -3.43
CA LEU A 249 6.61 -24.03 -2.88
C LEU A 249 6.75 -24.41 -1.40
N VAL A 250 7.81 -25.12 -1.03
CA VAL A 250 8.08 -25.51 0.38
C VAL A 250 8.32 -24.30 1.26
N ASN A 251 8.98 -23.26 0.75
CA ASN A 251 9.33 -22.05 1.53
C ASN A 251 8.28 -20.92 1.43
N PHE A 252 7.33 -21.02 0.51
CA PHE A 252 6.29 -19.99 0.34
C PHE A 252 5.54 -19.65 1.65
N PRO A 253 5.15 -20.59 2.51
CA PRO A 253 4.49 -20.26 3.78
C PRO A 253 5.33 -19.41 4.73
N LYS A 254 6.67 -19.41 4.60
CA LYS A 254 7.56 -18.60 5.45
C LYS A 254 7.35 -17.10 5.27
N ILE A 255 6.76 -16.68 4.13
CA ILE A 255 6.49 -15.27 3.86
C ILE A 255 5.44 -14.69 4.83
N TYR A 256 4.49 -15.51 5.30
CA TYR A 256 3.49 -15.08 6.28
C TYR A 256 4.08 -14.80 7.68
N THR A 257 5.22 -15.39 7.98
CA THR A 257 5.92 -15.20 9.26
C THR A 257 7.17 -14.33 9.16
N GLY A 258 7.45 -13.76 7.98
CA GLY A 258 8.66 -13.00 7.72
C GLY A 258 9.95 -13.82 7.68
N LYS A 259 9.89 -15.14 7.94
CA LYS A 259 11.08 -16.00 8.00
C LYS A 259 11.75 -16.27 6.65
N HIS A 260 11.12 -15.90 5.54
CA HIS A 260 11.67 -16.02 4.19
C HIS A 260 12.93 -15.17 4.00
N ILE A 261 13.09 -14.07 4.72
CA ILE A 261 14.31 -13.22 4.64
C ILE A 261 15.59 -13.93 5.09
N ASN A 262 15.48 -15.03 5.84
CA ASN A 262 16.61 -15.85 6.30
C ASN A 262 17.02 -16.93 5.26
N LEU A 263 16.38 -16.96 4.10
CA LEU A 263 16.74 -17.91 3.04
C LEU A 263 17.94 -17.36 2.26
N SER A 264 18.90 -18.21 1.92
CA SER A 264 20.14 -17.83 1.22
C SER A 264 19.93 -17.22 -0.17
N TRP A 265 18.74 -17.31 -0.72
CA TRP A 265 18.35 -16.74 -2.01
C TRP A 265 17.39 -15.54 -1.87
N VAL A 266 17.37 -14.94 -0.69
CA VAL A 266 16.69 -13.67 -0.42
C VAL A 266 17.70 -12.67 0.11
N SER A 267 17.78 -11.52 -0.53
CA SER A 267 18.58 -10.40 -0.07
C SER A 267 17.67 -9.36 0.54
N TYR A 268 18.04 -8.82 1.69
CA TYR A 268 17.28 -7.81 2.42
C TYR A 268 18.20 -6.63 2.73
N VAL A 269 17.87 -5.45 2.22
CA VAL A 269 18.66 -4.23 2.44
C VAL A 269 17.72 -3.02 2.53
N GLN A 270 18.19 -1.92 3.11
CA GLN A 270 17.45 -0.66 3.15
C GLN A 270 18.08 0.36 2.20
N GLY A 271 17.24 1.24 1.66
CA GLY A 271 17.65 2.33 0.78
C GLY A 271 16.57 3.39 0.65
N ARG A 272 16.95 4.51 0.05
CA ARG A 272 16.03 5.65 -0.18
C ARG A 272 15.58 5.77 -1.63
N ARG A 273 16.45 5.36 -2.54
CA ARG A 273 16.20 5.42 -3.99
C ARG A 273 16.53 4.07 -4.60
N ILE A 274 15.58 3.51 -5.30
CA ILE A 274 15.73 2.22 -5.96
C ILE A 274 15.41 2.41 -7.44
N SER A 275 16.26 1.92 -8.32
CA SER A 275 15.94 1.81 -9.73
C SER A 275 15.95 0.35 -10.16
N VAL A 276 14.96 -0.04 -10.94
CA VAL A 276 14.86 -1.38 -11.50
C VAL A 276 14.75 -1.28 -13.02
N THR A 277 15.66 -1.95 -13.71
CA THR A 277 15.68 -2.02 -15.17
C THR A 277 15.73 -3.47 -15.66
N SER A 278 15.26 -3.71 -16.87
CA SER A 278 15.32 -5.01 -17.53
C SER A 278 15.17 -4.83 -19.03
N GLU A 279 15.75 -5.75 -19.80
CA GLU A 279 15.47 -5.89 -21.25
C GLU A 279 14.13 -6.62 -21.48
N GLU A 280 13.65 -7.37 -20.48
CA GLU A 280 12.38 -8.06 -20.50
C GLU A 280 11.25 -7.16 -20.00
N LYS A 281 10.01 -7.46 -20.40
CA LYS A 281 8.83 -6.74 -19.89
C LYS A 281 8.44 -7.26 -18.50
N VAL A 282 9.02 -6.69 -17.46
CA VAL A 282 8.72 -7.01 -16.07
C VAL A 282 7.60 -6.10 -15.55
N PRO A 283 6.47 -6.64 -15.12
CA PRO A 283 5.36 -5.83 -14.63
C PRO A 283 5.68 -5.21 -13.26
N VAL A 284 5.12 -4.01 -13.05
CA VAL A 284 5.20 -3.22 -11.81
C VAL A 284 3.81 -3.06 -11.22
N GLU A 285 3.72 -3.21 -9.92
CA GLU A 285 2.52 -2.88 -9.14
C GLU A 285 2.88 -2.06 -7.90
N ALA A 286 1.93 -1.33 -7.34
CA ALA A 286 2.05 -0.67 -6.05
C ALA A 286 0.71 -0.74 -5.30
N ASP A 287 0.77 -1.09 -4.02
CA ASP A 287 -0.40 -1.28 -3.13
C ASP A 287 -1.53 -2.11 -3.78
N GLY A 288 -1.16 -3.16 -4.56
CA GLY A 288 -2.09 -4.04 -5.25
C GLY A 288 -2.66 -3.52 -6.57
N GLU A 289 -2.19 -2.39 -7.09
CA GLU A 289 -2.57 -1.87 -8.40
C GLU A 289 -1.47 -2.08 -9.45
N LEU A 290 -1.85 -2.66 -10.59
CA LEU A 290 -0.95 -2.77 -11.74
C LEU A 290 -0.74 -1.40 -12.37
N LEU A 291 0.52 -1.03 -12.54
CA LEU A 291 0.92 0.27 -13.06
C LEU A 291 1.37 0.18 -14.52
N GLY A 292 2.40 -0.61 -14.77
CA GLY A 292 3.03 -0.74 -16.07
C GLY A 292 4.14 -1.78 -16.06
N SER A 293 5.30 -1.41 -16.55
CA SER A 293 6.49 -2.27 -16.55
C SER A 293 7.74 -1.44 -16.26
N VAL A 294 8.83 -2.14 -15.86
CA VAL A 294 10.15 -1.52 -15.78
C VAL A 294 10.57 -0.94 -17.17
N PRO A 295 11.42 0.09 -17.21
CA PRO A 295 12.16 0.66 -16.09
C PRO A 295 11.28 1.46 -15.14
N CYS A 296 11.59 1.37 -13.85
CA CYS A 296 10.95 2.20 -12.82
C CYS A 296 11.99 2.75 -11.83
N ARG A 297 11.66 3.89 -11.23
CA ARG A 297 12.39 4.52 -10.14
C ARG A 297 11.48 4.64 -8.94
N ILE A 298 11.96 4.26 -7.79
CA ILE A 298 11.21 4.27 -6.54
C ILE A 298 12.02 5.11 -5.54
N GLU A 299 11.34 5.97 -4.82
CA GLU A 299 11.95 6.78 -3.78
C GLU A 299 11.03 6.91 -2.57
N VAL A 300 11.59 7.04 -1.38
CA VAL A 300 10.84 7.40 -0.19
C VAL A 300 10.72 8.92 -0.10
N LEU A 301 9.56 9.39 0.35
CA LEU A 301 9.29 10.76 0.75
C LEU A 301 9.13 10.78 2.28
N PRO A 302 10.23 11.11 3.02
CA PRO A 302 10.20 11.02 4.47
C PRO A 302 9.22 11.99 5.09
N GLY A 303 8.40 11.50 6.04
CA GLY A 303 7.45 12.31 6.78
C GLY A 303 6.41 13.04 5.93
N ALA A 304 6.13 12.53 4.72
CA ALA A 304 5.31 13.22 3.72
C ALA A 304 3.87 13.45 4.15
N LEU A 305 3.33 12.63 5.03
CA LEU A 305 1.96 12.76 5.56
C LEU A 305 1.94 12.73 7.09
N GLN A 306 0.92 13.35 7.66
CA GLN A 306 0.64 13.32 9.10
C GLN A 306 -0.53 12.36 9.33
N LEU A 307 -0.24 11.17 9.88
CA LEU A 307 -1.26 10.15 10.16
C LEU A 307 -1.89 10.37 11.54
N ARG A 308 -3.21 10.53 11.58
CA ARG A 308 -4.00 10.42 12.81
C ARG A 308 -4.40 8.98 13.06
N SER A 309 -4.00 8.46 14.20
CA SER A 309 -4.45 7.15 14.67
C SER A 309 -4.22 7.02 16.18
N SER A 310 -5.06 6.25 16.85
CA SER A 310 -4.66 5.68 18.14
C SER A 310 -3.65 4.57 17.83
N LEU A 311 -2.43 4.69 18.33
CA LEU A 311 -1.44 3.65 18.21
C LEU A 311 -1.83 2.47 19.10
N ARG A 312 -1.65 1.24 18.63
CA ARG A 312 -1.47 0.13 19.56
C ARG A 312 -0.21 0.42 20.38
N PRO A 313 -0.20 0.19 21.70
CA PRO A 313 1.05 0.14 22.42
C PRO A 313 1.94 -0.88 21.71
N GLU A 314 3.21 -0.51 21.49
CA GLU A 314 4.21 -1.42 20.92
C GLU A 314 4.12 -2.75 21.68
N ARG A 315 3.99 -3.86 20.95
CA ARG A 315 4.10 -5.17 21.59
C ARG A 315 5.54 -5.30 22.08
N PRO A 316 5.74 -5.64 23.35
CA PRO A 316 7.08 -5.81 23.92
C PRO A 316 7.89 -6.88 23.19
#